data_7b1c015dbf2e7153ab098eba41dd81ce
#
_entry.id   7b1c015dbf2e7153ab098eba41dd81ce
#
_cell.length_a   1.000
_cell.length_b   1.000
_cell.length_c   1.000
_cell.angle_alpha   90.00
_cell.angle_beta   90.00
_cell.angle_gamma   90.00
#
_symmetry.space_group_name_H-M   'P 1'
#
loop_
_entity.id
_entity.type
_entity.pdbx_description
1 polymer ?
#
loop_
_entity_poly.entity_id
_entity_poly.type
_entity_poly.pdbx_seq_one_letter_code
_entity_poly.pdbx_strand_id
1 'polypeptide(L)'
;THIALTVPDATEAYRQAVQRGARGVDAHARVADEFGTIETAAIATYGDTLHTFVDRKDYNGPFKPGYVSVSSNGSSRTGVGLLNVDHIVGNVELGRMNHWVEYYERVFGMTEMISFSDDDISTEYSALMSKVMADGEGKIKFPINEPAEGKRKSQIEEYLEFNHGPGSQHIAMQTANIVETVEAMQRRGIVFLSTPDAYYDETPDRIGEIDESWDDLRRLRILADRDDDGYLLQIFTKTAQDRPTLFFEVIERH
;
A
#
# COMPACT_ATOMS: atom_id res chain seq x y z
N THR A 1 -5.27 11.79 -4.99
CA THR A 1 -5.50 10.42 -4.43
C THR A 1 -6.15 10.49 -3.06
N HIS A 2 -7.15 9.60 -2.77
CA HIS A 2 -7.78 9.51 -1.46
C HIS A 2 -7.49 8.15 -0.82
N ILE A 3 -6.93 8.16 0.38
CA ILE A 3 -6.76 6.99 1.24
C ILE A 3 -7.81 7.11 2.35
N ALA A 4 -8.83 6.25 2.31
CA ALA A 4 -9.93 6.28 3.25
C ALA A 4 -9.65 5.41 4.47
N LEU A 5 -9.90 5.94 5.66
CA LEU A 5 -9.76 5.27 6.95
C LEU A 5 -11.13 5.22 7.64
N THR A 6 -11.58 4.03 8.00
CA THR A 6 -12.81 3.88 8.78
C THR A 6 -12.56 4.31 10.23
N VAL A 7 -13.40 5.19 10.74
CA VAL A 7 -13.32 5.74 12.10
C VAL A 7 -14.70 5.72 12.76
N PRO A 8 -14.77 5.70 14.10
CA PRO A 8 -16.05 5.75 14.82
C PRO A 8 -16.79 7.10 14.66
N ASP A 9 -16.06 8.21 14.43
CA ASP A 9 -16.59 9.56 14.28
C ASP A 9 -15.64 10.35 13.36
N ALA A 10 -16.09 10.66 12.14
CA ALA A 10 -15.27 11.35 11.14
C ALA A 10 -14.99 12.81 11.52
N THR A 11 -15.95 13.49 12.14
CA THR A 11 -15.81 14.89 12.57
C THR A 11 -14.81 15.02 13.71
N GLU A 12 -14.89 14.13 14.70
CA GLU A 12 -13.96 14.11 15.83
C GLU A 12 -12.54 13.73 15.38
N ALA A 13 -12.40 12.73 14.51
CA ALA A 13 -11.10 12.36 13.93
C ALA A 13 -10.45 13.53 13.19
N TYR A 14 -11.22 14.24 12.37
CA TYR A 14 -10.77 15.46 11.70
C TYR A 14 -10.33 16.53 12.69
N ARG A 15 -11.16 16.83 13.69
CA ARG A 15 -10.88 17.86 14.71
C ARG A 15 -9.57 17.56 15.43
N GLN A 16 -9.34 16.31 15.83
CA GLN A 16 -8.10 15.87 16.49
C GLN A 16 -6.90 15.98 15.55
N ALA A 17 -7.03 15.54 14.30
CA ALA A 17 -5.95 15.61 13.33
C ALA A 17 -5.52 17.06 13.05
N VAL A 18 -6.49 17.99 12.87
CA VAL A 18 -6.20 19.42 12.68
C VAL A 18 -5.59 20.04 13.93
N GLN A 19 -6.07 19.70 15.12
CA GLN A 19 -5.47 20.16 16.39
C GLN A 19 -4.01 19.71 16.54
N ARG A 20 -3.67 18.53 15.99
CA ARG A 20 -2.31 17.98 15.96
C ARG A 20 -1.47 18.49 14.77
N GLY A 21 -2.00 19.45 13.99
CA GLY A 21 -1.27 20.16 12.94
C GLY A 21 -1.48 19.62 11.52
N ALA A 22 -2.50 18.80 11.27
CA ALA A 22 -2.88 18.45 9.91
C ALA A 22 -3.55 19.62 9.19
N ARG A 23 -3.33 19.73 7.87
CA ARG A 23 -4.05 20.69 7.03
C ARG A 23 -5.43 20.14 6.67
N GLY A 24 -6.50 20.76 7.20
CA GLY A 24 -7.86 20.40 6.87
C GLY A 24 -8.21 20.72 5.42
N VAL A 25 -9.00 19.86 4.78
CA VAL A 25 -9.50 20.04 3.40
C VAL A 25 -11.02 20.07 3.39
N ASP A 26 -11.66 19.09 4.00
CA ASP A 26 -13.10 19.01 4.16
C ASP A 26 -13.42 18.64 5.61
N ALA A 27 -14.06 19.56 6.33
CA ALA A 27 -14.32 19.38 7.76
C ALA A 27 -15.47 18.41 8.03
N HIS A 28 -16.45 18.32 7.14
CA HIS A 28 -17.61 17.44 7.26
C HIS A 28 -18.41 17.39 5.97
N ALA A 29 -18.67 16.18 5.50
CA ALA A 29 -19.65 15.91 4.46
C ALA A 29 -20.56 14.75 4.90
N ARG A 30 -21.84 14.84 4.55
CA ARG A 30 -22.84 13.84 4.86
C ARG A 30 -23.59 13.43 3.60
N VAL A 31 -23.63 12.14 3.34
CA VAL A 31 -24.43 11.55 2.26
C VAL A 31 -25.31 10.45 2.81
N ALA A 32 -26.55 10.34 2.30
CA ALA A 32 -27.54 9.38 2.79
C ALA A 32 -28.39 8.82 1.64
N ASP A 33 -28.90 7.60 1.83
CA ASP A 33 -29.93 6.96 1.01
C ASP A 33 -30.83 6.08 1.91
N GLU A 34 -31.63 5.18 1.29
CA GLU A 34 -32.51 4.27 2.02
C GLU A 34 -31.77 3.29 2.96
N PHE A 35 -30.45 3.10 2.79
CA PHE A 35 -29.63 2.22 3.61
C PHE A 35 -28.97 2.90 4.80
N GLY A 36 -29.13 4.22 4.93
CA GLY A 36 -28.57 4.99 6.04
C GLY A 36 -27.70 6.17 5.62
N THR A 37 -26.73 6.50 6.49
CA THR A 37 -25.89 7.69 6.34
C THR A 37 -24.41 7.32 6.46
N ILE A 38 -23.59 7.98 5.61
CA ILE A 38 -22.13 8.01 5.77
C ILE A 38 -21.72 9.45 6.02
N GLU A 39 -20.84 9.66 7.02
CA GLU A 39 -20.19 10.93 7.28
C GLU A 39 -18.70 10.83 6.97
N THR A 40 -18.16 11.88 6.35
CA THR A 40 -16.75 11.94 5.97
C THR A 40 -16.13 13.28 6.32
N ALA A 41 -14.83 13.28 6.54
CA ALA A 41 -14.01 14.47 6.64
C ALA A 41 -12.63 14.18 6.07
N ALA A 42 -11.88 15.19 5.60
CA ALA A 42 -10.62 14.96 4.92
C ALA A 42 -9.52 15.94 5.35
N ILE A 43 -8.31 15.42 5.46
CA ILE A 43 -7.08 16.16 5.69
C ILE A 43 -6.09 15.89 4.56
N ALA A 44 -5.19 16.83 4.32
CA ALA A 44 -4.12 16.67 3.35
C ALA A 44 -2.89 16.02 3.97
N THR A 45 -2.20 15.26 3.15
CA THR A 45 -0.86 14.73 3.41
C THR A 45 0.09 15.13 2.26
N TYR A 46 1.03 14.30 1.86
CA TYR A 46 1.99 14.61 0.80
C TYR A 46 1.33 14.77 -0.58
N GLY A 47 1.82 15.73 -1.34
CA GLY A 47 1.35 16.02 -2.70
C GLY A 47 -0.14 16.36 -2.75
N ASP A 48 -0.86 15.66 -3.62
CA ASP A 48 -2.32 15.73 -3.75
C ASP A 48 -3.06 14.62 -2.96
N THR A 49 -2.33 13.86 -2.12
CA THR A 49 -2.91 12.76 -1.36
C THR A 49 -3.69 13.27 -0.16
N LEU A 50 -4.88 12.73 0.04
CA LEU A 50 -5.76 13.02 1.16
C LEU A 50 -5.98 11.78 2.01
N HIS A 51 -6.07 11.96 3.33
CA HIS A 51 -6.69 10.98 4.21
C HIS A 51 -8.15 11.38 4.45
N THR A 52 -9.07 10.50 4.08
CA THR A 52 -10.50 10.69 4.28
C THR A 52 -10.96 9.81 5.44
N PHE A 53 -11.37 10.42 6.53
CA PHE A 53 -12.03 9.73 7.63
C PHE A 53 -13.45 9.38 7.21
N VAL A 54 -13.87 8.13 7.45
CA VAL A 54 -15.19 7.62 7.04
C VAL A 54 -15.87 7.01 8.25
N ASP A 55 -16.95 7.64 8.72
CA ASP A 55 -17.90 7.06 9.66
C ASP A 55 -19.07 6.47 8.88
N ARG A 56 -19.22 5.15 8.95
CA ARG A 56 -20.28 4.40 8.28
C ARG A 56 -21.08 3.50 9.24
N LYS A 57 -21.03 3.78 10.52
CA LYS A 57 -21.74 2.98 11.54
C LYS A 57 -23.25 2.90 11.32
N ASP A 58 -23.83 3.95 10.76
CA ASP A 58 -25.26 4.08 10.48
C ASP A 58 -25.61 3.80 9.00
N TYR A 59 -24.76 3.02 8.28
CA TYR A 59 -24.94 2.67 6.88
C TYR A 59 -24.81 1.17 6.64
N ASN A 60 -25.89 0.56 6.12
CA ASN A 60 -25.97 -0.88 5.83
C ASN A 60 -26.06 -1.20 4.33
N GLY A 61 -25.87 -0.22 3.46
CA GLY A 61 -25.92 -0.39 2.02
C GLY A 61 -24.59 -0.82 1.39
N PRO A 62 -24.56 -1.01 0.07
CA PRO A 62 -23.34 -1.31 -0.66
C PRO A 62 -22.43 -0.09 -0.65
N PHE A 63 -21.14 -0.28 -0.57
CA PHE A 63 -20.03 0.68 -0.55
C PHE A 63 -20.36 2.07 0.06
N LYS A 64 -21.20 2.90 -0.60
CA LYS A 64 -21.67 4.21 -0.11
C LYS A 64 -22.98 4.60 -0.79
N PRO A 65 -23.73 5.60 -0.26
CA PRO A 65 -24.94 6.11 -0.88
C PRO A 65 -24.77 6.44 -2.36
N GLY A 66 -25.77 6.04 -3.16
CA GLY A 66 -25.77 6.16 -4.61
C GLY A 66 -25.08 5.01 -5.36
N TYR A 67 -24.53 4.02 -4.66
CA TYR A 67 -24.02 2.79 -5.24
C TYR A 67 -25.07 1.69 -5.16
N VAL A 68 -25.11 0.85 -6.19
CA VAL A 68 -26.00 -0.32 -6.24
C VAL A 68 -25.19 -1.61 -6.22
N SER A 69 -25.72 -2.61 -5.54
CA SER A 69 -25.13 -3.95 -5.59
C SER A 69 -25.27 -4.52 -7.01
N VAL A 70 -24.14 -4.90 -7.60
CA VAL A 70 -24.14 -5.63 -8.87
C VAL A 70 -24.32 -7.11 -8.55
N SER A 71 -25.54 -7.64 -8.82
CA SER A 71 -25.77 -9.07 -8.77
C SER A 71 -24.92 -9.75 -9.86
N SER A 72 -24.07 -10.70 -9.48
CA SER A 72 -23.44 -11.59 -10.45
C SER A 72 -24.53 -12.47 -11.05
N ASN A 73 -25.04 -12.14 -12.25
CA ASN A 73 -26.00 -12.97 -12.99
C ASN A 73 -25.42 -14.39 -13.18
N GLY A 74 -25.56 -15.26 -12.18
CA GLY A 74 -25.25 -16.70 -12.26
C GLY A 74 -23.78 -17.10 -12.51
N SER A 75 -22.86 -16.18 -12.78
CA SER A 75 -21.44 -16.51 -12.79
C SER A 75 -20.89 -16.32 -11.37
N SER A 76 -20.61 -17.42 -10.70
CA SER A 76 -19.75 -17.46 -9.53
C SER A 76 -18.40 -16.84 -9.92
N ARG A 77 -18.26 -15.53 -9.74
CA ARG A 77 -16.95 -14.90 -9.79
C ARG A 77 -16.25 -15.26 -8.48
N THR A 78 -15.60 -16.42 -8.47
CA THR A 78 -14.65 -16.73 -7.41
C THR A 78 -13.58 -15.63 -7.41
N GLY A 79 -13.30 -15.06 -6.25
CA GLY A 79 -12.17 -14.14 -6.07
C GLY A 79 -10.87 -14.83 -6.50
N VAL A 80 -9.79 -14.06 -6.56
CA VAL A 80 -8.45 -14.59 -6.84
C VAL A 80 -7.67 -14.92 -5.56
N GLY A 81 -8.26 -14.70 -4.38
CA GLY A 81 -7.61 -14.96 -3.09
C GLY A 81 -7.12 -13.70 -2.35
N LEU A 82 -7.32 -12.49 -2.92
CA LEU A 82 -7.02 -11.25 -2.21
C LEU A 82 -7.98 -11.05 -1.05
N LEU A 83 -7.43 -10.69 0.13
CA LEU A 83 -8.15 -10.57 1.39
C LEU A 83 -8.44 -9.10 1.74
N ASN A 84 -7.40 -8.31 1.89
CA ASN A 84 -7.48 -6.91 2.33
C ASN A 84 -6.26 -6.12 1.81
N VAL A 85 -6.28 -4.81 2.01
CA VAL A 85 -5.10 -3.95 1.83
C VAL A 85 -4.16 -4.17 3.01
N ASP A 86 -2.91 -4.56 2.74
CA ASP A 86 -1.86 -4.70 3.75
C ASP A 86 -1.21 -3.36 4.06
N HIS A 87 -0.78 -2.64 3.02
CA HIS A 87 -0.17 -1.32 3.16
C HIS A 87 -0.34 -0.47 1.89
N ILE A 88 -0.11 0.84 2.04
CA ILE A 88 -0.13 1.80 0.92
C ILE A 88 1.13 2.65 1.02
N VAL A 89 1.96 2.59 -0.02
CA VAL A 89 3.24 3.27 -0.07
C VAL A 89 3.11 4.66 -0.64
N GLY A 90 3.72 5.63 0.05
CA GLY A 90 3.88 7.00 -0.41
C GLY A 90 5.32 7.30 -0.82
N ASN A 91 5.49 7.89 -2.00
CA ASN A 91 6.77 8.45 -2.43
C ASN A 91 6.78 9.96 -2.15
N VAL A 92 7.87 10.42 -1.54
CA VAL A 92 8.08 11.83 -1.22
C VAL A 92 9.43 12.32 -1.78
N GLU A 93 9.62 13.63 -1.81
CA GLU A 93 10.86 14.23 -2.31
C GLU A 93 12.06 13.91 -1.42
N LEU A 94 13.25 13.96 -1.99
CA LEU A 94 14.52 13.80 -1.28
C LEU A 94 14.58 14.72 -0.04
N GLY A 95 14.94 14.15 1.10
CA GLY A 95 15.02 14.85 2.40
C GLY A 95 13.66 15.14 3.05
N ARG A 96 12.56 14.61 2.53
CA ARG A 96 11.21 14.83 3.08
C ARG A 96 10.64 13.64 3.86
N MET A 97 11.26 12.47 3.81
CA MET A 97 10.77 11.26 4.50
C MET A 97 10.57 11.51 6.00
N ASN A 98 11.60 12.01 6.70
CA ASN A 98 11.50 12.25 8.14
C ASN A 98 10.41 13.28 8.51
N HIS A 99 10.19 14.30 7.68
CA HIS A 99 9.10 15.25 7.88
C HIS A 99 7.72 14.56 7.87
N TRP A 100 7.54 13.59 6.98
CA TRP A 100 6.27 12.85 6.89
C TRP A 100 6.16 11.75 7.95
N VAL A 101 7.26 11.13 8.36
CA VAL A 101 7.31 10.26 9.55
C VAL A 101 6.80 11.02 10.78
N GLU A 102 7.41 12.19 11.09
CA GLU A 102 6.97 13.05 12.20
C GLU A 102 5.51 13.51 12.07
N TYR A 103 5.02 13.71 10.84
CA TYR A 103 3.61 14.02 10.60
C TYR A 103 2.71 12.86 11.02
N TYR A 104 3.00 11.62 10.61
CA TYR A 104 2.20 10.46 10.96
C TYR A 104 2.26 10.14 12.46
N GLU A 105 3.42 10.30 13.09
CA GLU A 105 3.56 10.20 14.55
C GLU A 105 2.65 11.20 15.27
N ARG A 106 2.77 12.47 14.91
CA ARG A 106 2.06 13.56 15.59
C ARG A 106 0.55 13.53 15.32
N VAL A 107 0.15 13.36 14.07
CA VAL A 107 -1.25 13.48 13.64
C VAL A 107 -2.05 12.22 13.96
N PHE A 108 -1.50 11.07 13.66
CA PHE A 108 -2.19 9.79 13.80
C PHE A 108 -1.77 8.99 15.04
N GLY A 109 -0.65 9.34 15.68
CA GLY A 109 -0.08 8.57 16.79
C GLY A 109 0.53 7.25 16.33
N MET A 110 0.91 7.16 15.06
CA MET A 110 1.61 6.00 14.52
C MET A 110 3.04 5.93 15.03
N THR A 111 3.64 4.75 14.99
CA THR A 111 5.03 4.50 15.35
C THR A 111 5.81 3.99 14.15
N GLU A 112 7.10 4.30 14.11
CA GLU A 112 8.02 3.71 13.14
C GLU A 112 8.20 2.22 13.49
N MET A 113 7.83 1.35 12.56
CA MET A 113 7.91 -0.10 12.73
C MET A 113 9.23 -0.65 12.19
N ILE A 114 9.62 -0.23 10.98
CA ILE A 114 10.81 -0.69 10.27
C ILE A 114 11.43 0.51 9.54
N SER A 115 12.76 0.55 9.51
CA SER A 115 13.55 1.47 8.71
C SER A 115 14.49 0.70 7.80
N PHE A 116 14.48 1.02 6.51
CA PHE A 116 15.42 0.49 5.54
C PHE A 116 16.32 1.63 5.05
N SER A 117 17.63 1.43 5.16
CA SER A 117 18.64 2.33 4.63
C SER A 117 19.12 1.89 3.24
N ASP A 118 19.93 2.73 2.59
CA ASP A 118 20.56 2.42 1.31
C ASP A 118 21.36 1.10 1.31
N ASP A 119 21.92 0.73 2.46
CA ASP A 119 22.71 -0.48 2.61
C ASP A 119 21.84 -1.75 2.65
N ASP A 120 20.57 -1.62 3.06
CA ASP A 120 19.63 -2.74 3.21
C ASP A 120 18.91 -3.09 1.90
N ILE A 121 18.64 -2.09 1.05
CA ILE A 121 17.86 -2.25 -0.20
C ILE A 121 18.67 -1.90 -1.44
N SER A 122 19.98 -1.70 -1.33
CA SER A 122 20.79 -1.37 -2.50
C SER A 122 20.96 -2.58 -3.42
N THR A 123 20.23 -2.56 -4.54
CA THR A 123 20.75 -3.17 -5.75
C THR A 123 21.67 -2.15 -6.44
N GLU A 124 22.67 -2.58 -7.22
CA GLU A 124 23.57 -1.68 -7.97
C GLU A 124 22.82 -0.64 -8.85
N TYR A 125 21.48 -0.70 -8.89
CA TYR A 125 20.60 0.02 -9.80
C TYR A 125 19.48 0.85 -9.15
N SER A 126 19.14 0.66 -7.87
CA SER A 126 18.12 1.47 -7.20
C SER A 126 18.42 1.65 -5.72
N ALA A 127 18.82 2.84 -5.34
CA ALA A 127 18.91 3.25 -3.96
C ALA A 127 17.60 3.93 -3.55
N LEU A 128 16.97 3.45 -2.47
CA LEU A 128 15.83 4.09 -1.84
C LEU A 128 15.98 4.01 -0.33
N MET A 129 15.48 5.03 0.35
CA MET A 129 15.26 5.00 1.80
C MET A 129 13.77 4.82 2.06
N SER A 130 13.43 3.97 3.01
CA SER A 130 12.06 3.68 3.38
C SER A 130 11.89 3.61 4.89
N LYS A 131 10.80 4.18 5.40
CA LYS A 131 10.35 4.04 6.79
C LYS A 131 8.90 3.64 6.82
N VAL A 132 8.57 2.63 7.60
CA VAL A 132 7.21 2.11 7.71
C VAL A 132 6.55 2.66 8.96
N MET A 133 5.50 3.45 8.79
CA MET A 133 4.65 3.92 9.86
C MET A 133 3.48 2.95 10.07
N ALA A 134 3.25 2.53 11.30
CA ALA A 134 2.17 1.61 11.64
C ALA A 134 1.32 2.14 12.80
N ASP A 135 0.02 1.76 12.81
CA ASP A 135 -0.84 1.96 13.96
C ASP A 135 -0.47 1.00 15.10
N GLY A 136 -1.04 1.22 16.30
CA GLY A 136 -0.69 0.44 17.49
C GLY A 136 -1.01 -1.06 17.41
N GLU A 137 -1.80 -1.49 16.41
CA GLU A 137 -2.12 -2.90 16.16
C GLU A 137 -1.34 -3.47 14.95
N GLY A 138 -0.56 -2.64 14.25
CA GLY A 138 0.18 -3.02 13.05
C GLY A 138 -0.69 -3.37 11.84
N LYS A 139 -1.97 -2.99 11.86
CA LYS A 139 -2.93 -3.28 10.79
C LYS A 139 -2.94 -2.24 9.68
N ILE A 140 -2.71 -0.97 10.03
CA ILE A 140 -2.62 0.12 9.08
C ILE A 140 -1.15 0.50 8.95
N LYS A 141 -0.60 0.34 7.75
CA LYS A 141 0.81 0.59 7.46
C LYS A 141 0.96 1.55 6.29
N PHE A 142 1.81 2.54 6.47
CA PHE A 142 2.20 3.50 5.45
C PHE A 142 3.72 3.54 5.32
N PRO A 143 4.32 2.75 4.43
CA PRO A 143 5.70 2.95 4.04
C PRO A 143 5.85 4.30 3.32
N ILE A 144 6.88 5.05 3.69
CA ILE A 144 7.22 6.35 3.11
C ILE A 144 8.61 6.23 2.52
N ASN A 145 8.70 6.39 1.21
CA ASN A 145 9.93 6.27 0.45
C ASN A 145 10.42 7.62 -0.02
N GLU A 146 11.73 7.85 0.06
CA GLU A 146 12.39 8.94 -0.65
C GLU A 146 13.51 8.42 -1.52
N PRO A 147 13.91 9.17 -2.58
CA PRO A 147 15.08 8.81 -3.38
C PRO A 147 16.32 8.77 -2.49
N ALA A 148 17.23 7.84 -2.78
CA ALA A 148 18.57 7.91 -2.23
C ALA A 148 19.55 8.48 -3.25
N GLU A 149 20.62 9.13 -2.78
CA GLU A 149 21.68 9.63 -3.64
C GLU A 149 22.40 8.46 -4.32
N GLY A 150 22.25 8.34 -5.64
CA GLY A 150 22.80 7.23 -6.42
C GLY A 150 23.36 7.67 -7.77
N LYS A 151 24.14 6.79 -8.40
CA LYS A 151 24.74 7.04 -9.74
C LYS A 151 23.72 7.02 -10.89
N ARG A 152 22.50 6.53 -10.64
CA ARG A 152 21.41 6.46 -11.61
C ARG A 152 20.13 6.96 -10.96
N LYS A 153 19.24 7.49 -11.81
CA LYS A 153 17.90 7.91 -11.43
C LYS A 153 17.14 6.73 -10.80
N SER A 154 16.65 6.94 -9.59
CA SER A 154 15.89 5.92 -8.87
C SER A 154 14.45 5.80 -9.42
N GLN A 155 13.79 4.66 -9.16
CA GLN A 155 12.38 4.50 -9.49
C GLN A 155 11.49 5.53 -8.74
N ILE A 156 11.92 5.98 -7.56
CA ILE A 156 11.22 7.02 -6.80
C ILE A 156 11.29 8.37 -7.52
N GLU A 157 12.47 8.75 -8.04
CA GLU A 157 12.62 9.98 -8.82
C GLU A 157 11.80 9.93 -10.12
N GLU A 158 11.78 8.79 -10.80
CA GLU A 158 10.95 8.60 -12.00
C GLU A 158 9.46 8.77 -11.65
N TYR A 159 8.99 8.15 -10.54
CA TYR A 159 7.63 8.32 -10.06
C TYR A 159 7.31 9.80 -9.81
N LEU A 160 8.16 10.53 -9.06
CA LEU A 160 7.94 11.94 -8.72
C LEU A 160 7.83 12.84 -9.96
N GLU A 161 8.62 12.58 -11.00
CA GLU A 161 8.51 13.31 -12.25
C GLU A 161 7.19 13.04 -12.98
N PHE A 162 6.82 11.77 -13.16
CA PHE A 162 5.61 11.40 -13.89
C PHE A 162 4.33 11.73 -13.13
N ASN A 163 4.38 11.68 -11.78
CA ASN A 163 3.26 12.07 -10.93
C ASN A 163 3.17 13.60 -10.70
N HIS A 164 4.21 14.35 -11.14
CA HIS A 164 4.35 15.79 -10.88
C HIS A 164 4.41 16.14 -9.38
N GLY A 165 5.06 15.28 -8.61
CA GLY A 165 5.27 15.43 -7.16
C GLY A 165 4.98 14.17 -6.36
N PRO A 166 4.95 14.29 -5.01
CA PRO A 166 4.67 13.19 -4.10
C PRO A 166 3.29 12.56 -4.33
N GLY A 167 3.16 11.29 -3.95
CA GLY A 167 1.88 10.59 -4.07
C GLY A 167 1.98 9.12 -3.71
N SER A 168 0.86 8.38 -3.86
CA SER A 168 0.81 6.95 -3.59
C SER A 168 1.41 6.15 -4.74
N GLN A 169 2.48 5.40 -4.46
CA GLN A 169 3.19 4.60 -5.46
C GLN A 169 2.51 3.26 -5.70
N HIS A 170 2.24 2.50 -4.62
CA HIS A 170 1.57 1.21 -4.76
C HIS A 170 0.65 0.89 -3.59
N ILE A 171 -0.23 -0.06 -3.86
CA ILE A 171 -1.15 -0.64 -2.89
C ILE A 171 -0.84 -2.13 -2.81
N ALA A 172 -0.44 -2.59 -1.62
CA ALA A 172 -0.19 -3.99 -1.35
C ALA A 172 -1.48 -4.67 -0.88
N MET A 173 -1.80 -5.76 -1.55
CA MET A 173 -2.98 -6.59 -1.29
C MET A 173 -2.54 -7.90 -0.64
N GLN A 174 -3.03 -8.17 0.56
CA GLN A 174 -2.71 -9.39 1.29
C GLN A 174 -3.42 -10.61 0.69
N THR A 175 -2.74 -11.73 0.71
CA THR A 175 -3.31 -13.06 0.43
C THR A 175 -2.84 -14.09 1.46
N ALA A 176 -3.55 -15.21 1.57
CA ALA A 176 -3.16 -16.36 2.38
C ALA A 176 -2.52 -17.48 1.54
N ASN A 177 -2.40 -17.32 0.21
CA ASN A 177 -1.70 -18.23 -0.68
C ASN A 177 -1.31 -17.46 -1.95
N ILE A 178 -0.08 -16.97 -1.97
CA ILE A 178 0.42 -16.12 -3.05
C ILE A 178 0.57 -16.88 -4.36
N VAL A 179 0.95 -18.16 -4.30
CA VAL A 179 1.13 -19.01 -5.48
C VAL A 179 -0.19 -19.15 -6.26
N GLU A 180 -1.27 -19.57 -5.57
CA GLU A 180 -2.59 -19.72 -6.19
C GLU A 180 -3.16 -18.36 -6.65
N THR A 181 -2.95 -17.31 -5.85
CA THR A 181 -3.44 -15.96 -6.15
C THR A 181 -2.78 -15.41 -7.40
N VAL A 182 -1.45 -15.48 -7.51
CA VAL A 182 -0.69 -14.97 -8.67
C VAL A 182 -1.07 -15.75 -9.93
N GLU A 183 -1.16 -17.08 -9.86
CA GLU A 183 -1.64 -17.89 -10.98
C GLU A 183 -3.04 -17.49 -11.44
N ALA A 184 -3.98 -17.29 -10.49
CA ALA A 184 -5.34 -16.89 -10.81
C ALA A 184 -5.40 -15.48 -11.42
N MET A 185 -4.55 -14.57 -10.99
CA MET A 185 -4.43 -13.23 -11.55
C MET A 185 -3.82 -13.27 -12.95
N GLN A 186 -2.74 -14.05 -13.18
CA GLN A 186 -2.13 -14.22 -14.50
C GLN A 186 -3.13 -14.84 -15.51
N ARG A 187 -3.90 -15.86 -15.11
CA ARG A 187 -4.96 -16.42 -15.96
C ARG A 187 -6.04 -15.40 -16.37
N ARG A 188 -6.19 -14.33 -15.60
CA ARG A 188 -7.10 -13.19 -15.89
C ARG A 188 -6.43 -12.04 -16.63
N GLY A 189 -5.17 -12.20 -17.04
CA GLY A 189 -4.43 -11.23 -17.85
C GLY A 189 -3.66 -10.18 -17.07
N ILE A 190 -3.52 -10.32 -15.74
CA ILE A 190 -2.64 -9.44 -14.97
C ILE A 190 -1.19 -9.78 -15.28
N VAL A 191 -0.41 -8.74 -15.59
CA VAL A 191 1.02 -8.86 -15.91
C VAL A 191 1.83 -8.38 -14.72
N PHE A 192 2.73 -9.21 -14.24
CA PHE A 192 3.66 -8.91 -13.16
C PHE A 192 5.04 -8.49 -13.69
N LEU A 193 5.82 -7.85 -12.85
CA LEU A 193 7.24 -7.60 -13.10
C LEU A 193 8.00 -8.94 -13.06
N SER A 194 9.06 -9.03 -13.84
CA SER A 194 9.87 -10.25 -13.92
C SER A 194 11.16 -10.09 -13.12
N THR A 195 11.48 -11.08 -12.32
CA THR A 195 12.74 -11.17 -11.57
C THR A 195 13.69 -12.13 -12.30
N PRO A 196 14.98 -11.80 -12.43
CA PRO A 196 15.98 -12.68 -13.07
C PRO A 196 16.13 -14.03 -12.37
N ASP A 197 16.43 -15.09 -13.12
CA ASP A 197 16.63 -16.43 -12.56
C ASP A 197 17.74 -16.51 -11.51
N ALA A 198 18.82 -15.70 -11.67
CA ALA A 198 19.92 -15.61 -10.71
C ALA A 198 19.46 -15.27 -9.28
N TYR A 199 18.39 -14.49 -9.12
CA TYR A 199 17.80 -14.21 -7.82
C TYR A 199 17.43 -15.50 -7.07
N TYR A 200 16.82 -16.48 -7.76
CA TYR A 200 16.36 -17.74 -7.16
C TYR A 200 17.49 -18.76 -6.96
N ASP A 201 18.67 -18.54 -7.51
CA ASP A 201 19.85 -19.36 -7.28
C ASP A 201 20.56 -18.98 -5.95
N GLU A 202 20.46 -17.72 -5.51
CA GLU A 202 21.14 -17.17 -4.33
C GLU A 202 20.21 -16.99 -3.13
N THR A 203 18.94 -16.68 -3.37
CA THR A 203 17.97 -16.34 -2.33
C THR A 203 17.66 -17.47 -1.34
N PRO A 204 17.58 -18.77 -1.73
CA PRO A 204 17.28 -19.85 -0.80
C PRO A 204 18.26 -19.94 0.37
N ASP A 205 19.56 -19.72 0.12
CA ASP A 205 20.59 -19.76 1.17
C ASP A 205 20.45 -18.59 2.16
N ARG A 206 19.96 -17.43 1.67
CA ARG A 206 19.74 -16.22 2.49
C ARG A 206 18.46 -16.30 3.32
N ILE A 207 17.38 -16.78 2.72
CA ILE A 207 16.04 -16.81 3.35
C ILE A 207 15.88 -18.03 4.25
N GLY A 208 16.49 -19.18 3.90
CA GLY A 208 16.34 -20.43 4.62
C GLY A 208 15.03 -21.16 4.33
N GLU A 209 14.51 -21.90 5.33
CA GLU A 209 13.31 -22.71 5.18
C GLU A 209 12.05 -21.83 5.06
N ILE A 210 11.22 -22.15 4.09
CA ILE A 210 9.88 -21.58 3.84
C ILE A 210 8.92 -22.72 3.51
N ASP A 211 7.63 -22.50 3.63
CA ASP A 211 6.59 -23.50 3.37
C ASP A 211 6.35 -23.71 1.87
N GLU A 212 6.59 -22.69 1.04
CA GLU A 212 6.38 -22.72 -0.41
C GLU A 212 7.54 -23.35 -1.16
N SER A 213 7.23 -23.90 -2.33
CA SER A 213 8.23 -24.45 -3.24
C SER A 213 9.03 -23.33 -3.92
N TRP A 214 10.35 -23.34 -3.81
CA TRP A 214 11.24 -22.44 -4.55
C TRP A 214 11.07 -22.56 -6.07
N ASP A 215 10.69 -23.72 -6.60
CA ASP A 215 10.40 -23.90 -8.02
C ASP A 215 9.13 -23.13 -8.43
N ASP A 216 8.11 -23.09 -7.57
CA ASP A 216 6.89 -22.29 -7.81
C ASP A 216 7.17 -20.80 -7.71
N LEU A 217 7.94 -20.35 -6.70
CA LEU A 217 8.33 -18.94 -6.58
C LEU A 217 9.12 -18.49 -7.82
N ARG A 218 10.08 -19.30 -8.28
CA ARG A 218 10.86 -19.02 -9.51
C ARG A 218 9.96 -18.97 -10.74
N ARG A 219 9.09 -19.94 -10.91
CA ARG A 219 8.17 -20.03 -12.05
C ARG A 219 7.24 -18.82 -12.15
N LEU A 220 6.76 -18.33 -11.01
CA LEU A 220 5.81 -17.21 -10.90
C LEU A 220 6.49 -15.86 -10.71
N ARG A 221 7.82 -15.84 -10.52
CA ARG A 221 8.62 -14.63 -10.28
C ARG A 221 8.30 -13.93 -8.94
N ILE A 222 7.90 -14.71 -7.93
CA ILE A 222 7.60 -14.24 -6.58
C ILE A 222 8.93 -14.04 -5.84
N LEU A 223 9.04 -12.89 -5.16
CA LEU A 223 10.16 -12.52 -4.31
C LEU A 223 9.92 -13.03 -2.89
N ALA A 224 10.99 -13.34 -2.18
CA ALA A 224 10.96 -13.71 -0.77
C ALA A 224 11.91 -12.83 0.04
N ASP A 225 11.47 -12.41 1.22
CA ASP A 225 12.30 -11.71 2.18
C ASP A 225 12.03 -12.25 3.59
N ARG A 226 12.98 -12.01 4.53
CA ARG A 226 12.89 -12.49 5.91
C ARG A 226 13.40 -11.42 6.87
N ASP A 227 12.66 -11.25 7.96
CA ASP A 227 13.05 -10.45 9.10
C ASP A 227 13.07 -11.30 10.40
N ASP A 228 13.17 -10.65 11.56
CA ASP A 228 13.22 -11.31 12.87
C ASP A 228 11.87 -11.95 13.26
N ASP A 229 10.76 -11.51 12.67
CA ASP A 229 9.41 -11.97 12.98
C ASP A 229 8.95 -13.12 12.07
N GLY A 230 9.60 -13.31 10.91
CA GLY A 230 9.21 -14.36 9.97
C GLY A 230 9.72 -14.13 8.55
N TYR A 231 8.98 -14.59 7.55
CA TYR A 231 9.26 -14.30 6.16
C TYR A 231 8.02 -13.75 5.44
N LEU A 232 8.25 -13.08 4.34
CA LEU A 232 7.20 -12.59 3.47
C LEU A 232 7.49 -12.96 2.01
N LEU A 233 6.42 -13.15 1.26
CA LEU A 233 6.45 -13.37 -0.17
C LEU A 233 5.73 -12.23 -0.86
N GLN A 234 6.29 -11.70 -1.95
CA GLN A 234 5.74 -10.53 -2.63
C GLN A 234 5.99 -10.55 -4.13
N ILE A 235 5.09 -9.92 -4.87
CA ILE A 235 5.25 -9.68 -6.30
C ILE A 235 4.53 -8.40 -6.73
N PHE A 236 5.08 -7.70 -7.69
CA PHE A 236 4.58 -6.41 -8.15
C PHE A 236 3.98 -6.52 -9.55
N THR A 237 2.83 -5.90 -9.78
CA THR A 237 2.27 -5.78 -11.12
C THR A 237 3.04 -4.74 -11.94
N LYS A 238 2.90 -4.79 -13.26
CA LYS A 238 3.15 -3.60 -14.06
C LYS A 238 2.23 -2.47 -13.62
N THR A 239 2.58 -1.23 -13.99
CA THR A 239 1.78 -0.06 -13.65
C THR A 239 0.33 -0.23 -14.11
N ALA A 240 -0.61 0.23 -13.28
CA ALA A 240 -2.05 0.16 -13.55
C ALA A 240 -2.50 1.16 -14.63
N GLN A 241 -1.64 2.10 -14.98
CA GLN A 241 -1.88 3.16 -15.95
C GLN A 241 -0.76 3.15 -17.00
N ASP A 242 -0.93 3.93 -18.05
CA ASP A 242 0.08 4.19 -19.11
C ASP A 242 1.26 5.07 -18.64
N ARG A 243 1.22 5.54 -17.39
CA ARG A 243 2.31 6.26 -16.71
C ARG A 243 3.02 5.33 -15.73
N PRO A 244 4.33 5.47 -15.48
CA PRO A 244 5.07 4.67 -14.50
C PRO A 244 4.81 5.20 -13.07
N THR A 245 3.55 5.19 -12.63
CA THR A 245 3.12 5.69 -11.32
C THR A 245 2.51 4.56 -10.49
N LEU A 246 1.18 4.48 -10.39
CA LEU A 246 0.50 3.52 -9.52
C LEU A 246 0.62 2.08 -10.05
N PHE A 247 1.00 1.16 -9.15
CA PHE A 247 0.94 -0.29 -9.37
C PHE A 247 0.38 -1.01 -8.14
N PHE A 248 0.25 -2.32 -8.22
CA PHE A 248 -0.20 -3.16 -7.12
C PHE A 248 0.87 -4.16 -6.73
N GLU A 249 0.87 -4.52 -5.46
CA GLU A 249 1.64 -5.59 -4.88
C GLU A 249 0.69 -6.69 -4.41
N VAL A 250 1.10 -7.95 -4.52
CA VAL A 250 0.48 -9.07 -3.81
C VAL A 250 1.47 -9.55 -2.77
N ILE A 251 1.04 -9.65 -1.52
CA ILE A 251 1.91 -10.00 -0.39
C ILE A 251 1.27 -11.09 0.48
N GLU A 252 2.10 -12.04 0.91
CA GLU A 252 1.80 -13.04 1.93
C GLU A 252 2.83 -12.93 3.06
N ARG A 253 2.36 -12.99 4.31
CA ARG A 253 3.21 -12.88 5.51
C ARG A 253 3.08 -14.13 6.36
N HIS A 254 4.21 -14.61 6.88
CA HIS A 254 4.35 -15.79 7.73
C HIS A 254 4.98 -15.47 9.07
#